data_8e76214f351be556046f96eac67b0e19
#
_entry.id   8e76214f351be556046f96eac67b0e19
#
_cell.length_a   1.000
_cell.length_b   1.000
_cell.length_c   1.000
_cell.angle_alpha   90.00
_cell.angle_beta   90.00
_cell.angle_gamma   90.00
#
_symmetry.space_group_name_H-M   'P 1'
#
loop_
_entity.id
_entity.type
_entity.pdbx_description
1 polymer ?
#
loop_
_entity_poly.entity_id
_entity_poly.type
_entity_poly.pdbx_seq_one_letter_code
_entity_poly.pdbx_strand_id
1 'polypeptide(L)'
;MLKTFVLTKRSKYLFIIPFLFWNFSYGQITNIDLQLAHKYFLDADYEKAMLYYEKISQEDKYLDKIYKNYKTTLIELGKYREAEKLCKDQIKSHPLKLHFLVDLGIIYELDDKPAKKLQLFDKAIAQIKSNTSHSSASDLGIAFEKVGAVDRALETYIKFEKVSPRNILSFHAKIAMIYNRQGKTHEMINTFFEMISLNERFLNSVQNGLVNSIDFESQLKEKEILRKAIIKNIQINPNKIVFVELLSWYYMLNNDYENAYIQIKSIDKKLNSNGQKVLELGNTALNNNDFNIAIKCYDYVINNSSLIEIKFEAKNKRLLTFKTKLLNGSKIIKEELEELKVNYTLALSQLNNNRNVYNNTLRKYQLLVDLSEIEAFFLKDIDSAKYHLKKAMNLTNLKPKQKAEAKLKLADIIVLENNIWEASLMYMQIEKEFKNDPLGHLAKFKNAQVYYFSGEYDWCQAQLDVLIAYTSKLIANDALELSVLITDNYNMDTSETAMKLFSYADMLSAQQQYKEALILYDSVLNNFKNHSLNDEIIFRKAKIKLKQHLYNEAIKHLEKLEVDYPNSILLDNSIYLMGCIYQENLKNLDLAKKYFKTLLFNHPGSLYITDSRKRFRKIAGSTNAEIQKNS
;
A
#
# COMPACT_ATOMS: atom_id res chain seq x y z
N MET A 1 47.51 -24.20 -58.47
CA MET A 1 48.82 -23.71 -58.98
C MET A 1 49.66 -23.44 -57.76
N LEU A 2 50.55 -24.41 -57.34
CA LEU A 2 51.95 -24.54 -57.75
C LEU A 2 52.74 -23.21 -57.62
N LYS A 3 53.73 -23.11 -56.79
CA LYS A 3 55.07 -23.66 -56.66
C LYS A 3 55.72 -23.13 -55.40
N THR A 4 56.22 -23.91 -54.43
CA THR A 4 57.54 -24.57 -54.29
C THR A 4 58.78 -23.77 -54.74
N PHE A 5 59.73 -23.62 -53.79
CA PHE A 5 61.15 -23.86 -53.86
C PHE A 5 61.82 -23.38 -52.58
N VAL A 6 62.31 -24.17 -51.64
CA VAL A 6 63.46 -25.09 -51.59
C VAL A 6 64.85 -24.39 -51.42
N LEU A 7 65.44 -24.62 -50.22
CA LEU A 7 66.84 -24.88 -49.82
C LEU A 7 67.96 -23.89 -50.22
N THR A 8 68.84 -23.56 -49.32
CA THR A 8 70.04 -24.26 -48.79
C THR A 8 70.88 -23.37 -47.87
N LYS A 9 71.34 -23.83 -46.79
CA LYS A 9 72.57 -24.50 -46.33
C LYS A 9 73.57 -23.64 -45.54
N ARG A 10 73.87 -24.17 -44.33
CA ARG A 10 75.20 -24.22 -43.61
C ARG A 10 75.70 -22.97 -42.89
N SER A 11 75.72 -23.02 -41.59
CA SER A 11 76.76 -23.54 -40.63
C SER A 11 77.71 -22.47 -40.16
N LYS A 12 77.78 -22.20 -38.85
CA LYS A 12 78.95 -22.38 -37.99
C LYS A 12 78.59 -22.13 -36.51
N TYR A 13 79.04 -23.02 -35.70
CA TYR A 13 78.97 -23.03 -34.24
C TYR A 13 79.66 -21.82 -33.61
N LEU A 14 78.99 -21.20 -32.62
CA LEU A 14 79.66 -20.51 -31.52
C LEU A 14 78.88 -20.82 -30.23
N PHE A 15 79.52 -21.55 -29.35
CA PHE A 15 79.13 -21.79 -27.97
C PHE A 15 79.11 -20.46 -27.24
N ILE A 16 77.93 -20.00 -26.74
CA ILE A 16 77.82 -18.99 -25.69
C ILE A 16 76.97 -19.58 -24.58
N ILE A 17 77.52 -19.74 -23.43
CA ILE A 17 76.97 -20.19 -22.14
C ILE A 17 75.76 -19.28 -21.81
N PRO A 18 74.56 -19.80 -21.57
CA PRO A 18 73.48 -18.96 -21.02
C PRO A 18 73.75 -18.84 -19.52
N PHE A 19 74.09 -17.64 -19.09
CA PHE A 19 73.97 -17.20 -17.73
C PHE A 19 72.49 -17.28 -17.33
N LEU A 20 72.15 -18.25 -16.49
CA LEU A 20 70.81 -18.36 -15.88
C LEU A 20 70.60 -17.17 -14.92
N PHE A 21 70.07 -16.09 -15.44
CA PHE A 21 69.36 -15.10 -14.62
C PHE A 21 68.09 -15.76 -14.13
N TRP A 22 68.08 -16.17 -12.90
CA TRP A 22 66.93 -16.54 -12.14
C TRP A 22 66.16 -15.26 -11.82
N ASN A 23 65.37 -14.75 -12.80
CA ASN A 23 64.38 -13.75 -12.55
C ASN A 23 63.25 -14.42 -11.75
N PHE A 24 63.19 -14.14 -10.47
CA PHE A 24 61.95 -14.29 -9.72
C PHE A 24 60.90 -13.39 -10.40
N SER A 25 60.13 -13.96 -11.30
CA SER A 25 58.92 -13.32 -11.79
C SER A 25 57.96 -13.22 -10.60
N TYR A 26 57.97 -12.08 -9.94
CA TYR A 26 56.81 -11.69 -9.14
C TYR A 26 55.65 -11.63 -10.10
N GLY A 27 54.77 -12.65 -10.07
CA GLY A 27 53.57 -12.70 -10.92
C GLY A 27 52.72 -11.47 -10.63
N GLN A 28 52.50 -10.67 -11.69
CA GLN A 28 51.58 -9.54 -11.59
C GLN A 28 50.24 -10.02 -11.05
N ILE A 29 49.71 -9.32 -10.05
CA ILE A 29 48.36 -9.59 -9.51
C ILE A 29 47.37 -9.38 -10.62
N THR A 30 46.65 -10.44 -10.97
CA THR A 30 45.62 -10.42 -12.03
C THR A 30 44.26 -10.22 -11.41
N ASN A 31 43.32 -9.74 -12.25
CA ASN A 31 41.88 -9.64 -11.84
C ASN A 31 41.31 -11.03 -11.46
N ILE A 32 41.96 -12.11 -11.94
CA ILE A 32 41.62 -13.51 -11.66
C ILE A 32 42.00 -13.85 -10.20
N ASP A 33 43.12 -13.38 -9.67
CA ASP A 33 43.51 -13.63 -8.28
C ASP A 33 42.46 -13.05 -7.31
N LEU A 34 41.97 -11.83 -7.59
CA LEU A 34 40.89 -11.20 -6.79
C LEU A 34 39.58 -11.99 -6.85
N GLN A 35 39.21 -12.49 -8.02
CA GLN A 35 38.00 -13.29 -8.19
C GLN A 35 38.12 -14.64 -7.48
N LEU A 36 39.26 -15.31 -7.56
CA LEU A 36 39.52 -16.58 -6.89
C LEU A 36 39.56 -16.41 -5.37
N ALA A 37 40.25 -15.38 -4.85
CA ALA A 37 40.23 -15.06 -3.44
C ALA A 37 38.79 -14.86 -2.90
N HIS A 38 38.00 -14.09 -3.64
CA HIS A 38 36.60 -13.83 -3.27
C HIS A 38 35.74 -15.10 -3.35
N LYS A 39 35.90 -15.91 -4.40
CA LYS A 39 35.19 -17.18 -4.55
C LYS A 39 35.49 -18.12 -3.38
N TYR A 40 36.79 -18.40 -3.10
CA TYR A 40 37.14 -19.26 -1.98
C TYR A 40 36.66 -18.73 -0.63
N PHE A 41 36.65 -17.41 -0.46
CA PHE A 41 36.07 -16.79 0.74
C PHE A 41 34.57 -17.07 0.86
N LEU A 42 33.82 -16.97 -0.24
CA LEU A 42 32.37 -17.26 -0.25
C LEU A 42 32.08 -18.75 -0.04
N ASP A 43 32.94 -19.62 -0.56
CA ASP A 43 32.88 -21.08 -0.40
C ASP A 43 33.35 -21.52 1.00
N ALA A 44 33.72 -20.59 1.91
CA ALA A 44 34.30 -20.81 3.24
C ALA A 44 35.60 -21.64 3.21
N ASP A 45 36.29 -21.76 2.07
CA ASP A 45 37.62 -22.36 1.94
C ASP A 45 38.68 -21.31 2.30
N TYR A 46 38.75 -21.02 3.61
CA TYR A 46 39.60 -19.94 4.13
C TYR A 46 41.07 -20.17 3.93
N GLU A 47 41.56 -21.42 3.90
CA GLU A 47 42.94 -21.73 3.63
C GLU A 47 43.37 -21.30 2.23
N LYS A 48 42.57 -21.64 1.21
CA LYS A 48 42.87 -21.20 -0.16
C LYS A 48 42.65 -19.71 -0.32
N ALA A 49 41.57 -19.15 0.25
CA ALA A 49 41.32 -17.71 0.22
C ALA A 49 42.54 -16.93 0.78
N MET A 50 43.12 -17.39 1.89
CA MET A 50 44.27 -16.78 2.51
C MET A 50 45.50 -16.72 1.57
N LEU A 51 45.83 -17.82 0.87
CA LEU A 51 46.95 -17.85 -0.07
C LEU A 51 46.84 -16.76 -1.15
N TYR A 52 45.64 -16.57 -1.68
CA TYR A 52 45.41 -15.51 -2.66
C TYR A 52 45.42 -14.13 -2.02
N TYR A 53 44.85 -13.95 -0.82
CA TYR A 53 44.87 -12.65 -0.13
C TYR A 53 46.29 -12.26 0.28
N GLU A 54 47.14 -13.18 0.73
CA GLU A 54 48.57 -12.92 1.01
C GLU A 54 49.31 -12.43 -0.23
N LYS A 55 49.09 -13.09 -1.38
CA LYS A 55 49.70 -12.67 -2.65
C LYS A 55 49.22 -11.25 -3.04
N ILE A 56 47.89 -11.00 -2.95
CA ILE A 56 47.29 -9.71 -3.33
C ILE A 56 47.73 -8.59 -2.38
N SER A 57 47.91 -8.88 -1.09
CA SER A 57 48.32 -7.89 -0.07
C SER A 57 49.73 -7.33 -0.24
N GLN A 58 50.54 -7.91 -1.11
CA GLN A 58 51.85 -7.39 -1.45
C GLN A 58 51.82 -6.09 -2.26
N GLU A 59 50.66 -5.77 -2.89
CA GLU A 59 50.47 -4.52 -3.59
C GLU A 59 49.43 -3.65 -2.83
N ASP A 60 49.88 -2.55 -2.23
CA ASP A 60 49.08 -1.64 -1.39
C ASP A 60 47.80 -1.17 -2.07
N LYS A 61 47.80 -1.00 -3.41
CA LYS A 61 46.62 -0.53 -4.18
C LYS A 61 45.39 -1.45 -4.08
N TYR A 62 45.59 -2.73 -3.75
CA TYR A 62 44.50 -3.70 -3.63
C TYR A 62 44.09 -3.93 -2.17
N LEU A 63 44.90 -3.51 -1.22
CA LEU A 63 44.68 -3.81 0.20
C LEU A 63 43.34 -3.29 0.72
N ASP A 64 42.96 -2.08 0.36
CA ASP A 64 41.64 -1.51 0.72
C ASP A 64 40.45 -2.38 0.22
N LYS A 65 40.61 -2.99 -0.96
CA LYS A 65 39.55 -3.83 -1.57
C LYS A 65 39.38 -5.18 -0.88
N ILE A 66 40.50 -5.77 -0.45
CA ILE A 66 40.51 -7.11 0.14
C ILE A 66 40.47 -7.10 1.67
N TYR A 67 40.79 -5.99 2.31
CA TYR A 67 40.99 -5.88 3.75
C TYR A 67 39.92 -6.59 4.58
N LYS A 68 38.67 -6.31 4.31
CA LYS A 68 37.55 -6.87 5.09
C LYS A 68 37.52 -8.40 5.04
N ASN A 69 37.60 -8.96 3.83
CA ASN A 69 37.53 -10.40 3.63
C ASN A 69 38.80 -11.09 4.10
N TYR A 70 39.95 -10.48 3.85
CA TYR A 70 41.24 -11.01 4.30
C TYR A 70 41.32 -11.04 5.83
N LYS A 71 40.93 -9.94 6.51
CA LYS A 71 40.84 -9.93 7.98
C LYS A 71 39.92 -11.05 8.49
N THR A 72 38.73 -11.20 7.89
CA THR A 72 37.81 -12.27 8.30
C THR A 72 38.40 -13.66 8.07
N THR A 73 39.05 -13.89 6.93
CA THR A 73 39.73 -15.15 6.62
C THR A 73 40.82 -15.49 7.70
N LEU A 74 41.61 -14.50 8.09
CA LEU A 74 42.62 -14.69 9.13
C LEU A 74 42.02 -15.02 10.51
N ILE A 75 40.89 -14.39 10.84
CA ILE A 75 40.16 -14.65 12.08
C ILE A 75 39.59 -16.07 12.08
N GLU A 76 38.92 -16.50 11.00
CA GLU A 76 38.34 -17.83 10.88
C GLU A 76 39.40 -18.96 10.95
N LEU A 77 40.60 -18.67 10.50
CA LEU A 77 41.74 -19.57 10.61
C LEU A 77 42.48 -19.50 11.96
N GLY A 78 42.04 -18.68 12.92
CA GLY A 78 42.67 -18.48 14.21
C GLY A 78 44.03 -17.76 14.14
N LYS A 79 44.37 -17.14 13.00
CA LYS A 79 45.62 -16.42 12.77
C LYS A 79 45.57 -14.98 13.29
N TYR A 80 45.39 -14.85 14.61
CA TYR A 80 45.12 -13.54 15.25
C TYR A 80 46.36 -12.60 15.18
N ARG A 81 47.60 -13.13 15.16
CA ARG A 81 48.81 -12.31 15.05
C ARG A 81 48.92 -11.64 13.67
N GLU A 82 48.60 -12.38 12.62
CA GLU A 82 48.61 -11.88 11.24
C GLU A 82 47.47 -10.87 11.04
N ALA A 83 46.25 -11.14 11.58
CA ALA A 83 45.13 -10.21 11.58
C ALA A 83 45.45 -8.91 12.35
N GLU A 84 46.14 -9.01 13.50
CA GLU A 84 46.63 -7.87 14.28
C GLU A 84 47.60 -7.02 13.45
N LYS A 85 48.58 -7.65 12.78
CA LYS A 85 49.53 -6.95 11.92
C LYS A 85 48.81 -6.22 10.78
N LEU A 86 47.91 -6.90 10.06
CA LEU A 86 47.12 -6.34 8.98
C LEU A 86 46.34 -5.10 9.45
N CYS A 87 45.65 -5.17 10.60
CA CYS A 87 44.94 -4.03 11.16
C CYS A 87 45.85 -2.87 11.58
N LYS A 88 46.99 -3.15 12.18
CA LYS A 88 47.99 -2.12 12.57
C LYS A 88 48.55 -1.40 11.34
N ASP A 89 48.84 -2.12 10.28
CA ASP A 89 49.29 -1.54 9.02
C ASP A 89 48.21 -0.62 8.42
N GLN A 90 46.93 -1.03 8.46
CA GLN A 90 45.81 -0.17 8.03
C GLN A 90 45.62 1.07 8.90
N ILE A 91 45.77 0.96 10.22
CA ILE A 91 45.73 2.11 11.15
C ILE A 91 46.85 3.11 10.82
N LYS A 92 48.05 2.60 10.50
CA LYS A 92 49.21 3.43 10.17
C LYS A 92 49.03 4.14 8.82
N SER A 93 48.57 3.41 7.81
CA SER A 93 48.36 3.94 6.45
C SER A 93 47.16 4.89 6.36
N HIS A 94 46.12 4.67 7.17
CA HIS A 94 44.88 5.42 7.16
C HIS A 94 44.48 5.92 8.56
N PRO A 95 45.23 6.83 9.18
CA PRO A 95 45.01 7.25 10.57
C PRO A 95 43.68 7.93 10.82
N LEU A 96 43.00 8.40 9.78
CA LEU A 96 41.67 9.03 9.85
C LEU A 96 40.49 8.03 9.75
N LYS A 97 40.75 6.78 9.36
CA LYS A 97 39.71 5.72 9.29
C LYS A 97 39.63 5.01 10.67
N LEU A 98 38.92 5.63 11.61
CA LEU A 98 38.87 5.22 13.03
C LEU A 98 38.28 3.81 13.26
N HIS A 99 37.48 3.28 12.35
CA HIS A 99 36.87 1.95 12.45
C HIS A 99 37.92 0.80 12.51
N PHE A 100 39.12 1.00 11.99
CA PHE A 100 40.19 0.00 12.11
C PHE A 100 40.61 -0.25 13.57
N LEU A 101 40.42 0.73 14.46
CA LEU A 101 40.65 0.54 15.90
C LEU A 101 39.62 -0.43 16.51
N VAL A 102 38.39 -0.42 16.01
CA VAL A 102 37.33 -1.36 16.42
C VAL A 102 37.71 -2.77 15.93
N ASP A 103 38.11 -2.89 14.67
CA ASP A 103 38.55 -4.15 14.09
C ASP A 103 39.69 -4.78 14.92
N LEU A 104 40.70 -3.98 15.26
CA LEU A 104 41.85 -4.43 16.10
C LEU A 104 41.38 -4.82 17.51
N GLY A 105 40.39 -4.08 18.07
CA GLY A 105 39.83 -4.40 19.37
C GLY A 105 39.16 -5.78 19.40
N ILE A 106 38.40 -6.13 18.33
CA ILE A 106 37.78 -7.44 18.21
C ILE A 106 38.83 -8.56 18.08
N ILE A 107 39.92 -8.33 17.34
CA ILE A 107 41.00 -9.32 17.24
C ILE A 107 41.61 -9.57 18.62
N TYR A 108 41.80 -8.52 19.44
CA TYR A 108 42.30 -8.70 20.81
C TYR A 108 41.28 -9.41 21.73
N GLU A 109 39.99 -9.24 21.52
CA GLU A 109 39.00 -10.01 22.27
C GLU A 109 39.07 -11.49 21.95
N LEU A 110 39.19 -11.84 20.64
CA LEU A 110 39.34 -13.23 20.17
C LEU A 110 40.69 -13.86 20.60
N ASP A 111 41.72 -13.04 20.87
CA ASP A 111 43.01 -13.45 21.38
C ASP A 111 43.11 -13.34 22.92
N ASP A 112 41.94 -13.46 23.63
CA ASP A 112 41.82 -13.42 25.09
C ASP A 112 42.43 -12.18 25.79
N LYS A 113 42.38 -11.01 25.16
CA LYS A 113 42.89 -9.73 25.65
C LYS A 113 41.79 -8.64 25.75
N PRO A 114 40.70 -8.85 26.50
CA PRO A 114 39.56 -7.96 26.48
C PRO A 114 39.84 -6.54 26.99
N ALA A 115 40.79 -6.38 27.90
CA ALA A 115 41.21 -5.06 28.39
C ALA A 115 41.78 -4.17 27.26
N LYS A 116 42.50 -4.74 26.31
CA LYS A 116 43.03 -4.00 25.14
C LYS A 116 41.91 -3.59 24.18
N LYS A 117 40.87 -4.41 24.02
CA LYS A 117 39.68 -4.05 23.26
C LYS A 117 39.05 -2.77 23.78
N LEU A 118 38.77 -2.69 25.08
CA LEU A 118 38.15 -1.52 25.69
C LEU A 118 39.02 -0.27 25.51
N GLN A 119 40.31 -0.36 25.72
CA GLN A 119 41.27 0.75 25.50
C GLN A 119 41.24 1.25 24.05
N LEU A 120 41.13 0.35 23.06
CA LEU A 120 41.08 0.73 21.66
C LEU A 120 39.73 1.38 21.29
N PHE A 121 38.63 0.90 21.86
CA PHE A 121 37.30 1.50 21.68
C PHE A 121 37.26 2.92 22.25
N ASP A 122 37.78 3.11 23.46
CA ASP A 122 37.89 4.44 24.06
C ASP A 122 38.83 5.36 23.25
N LYS A 123 39.93 4.83 22.75
CA LYS A 123 40.85 5.56 21.87
C LYS A 123 40.18 5.99 20.56
N ALA A 124 39.40 5.10 19.94
CA ALA A 124 38.70 5.41 18.70
C ALA A 124 37.71 6.58 18.89
N ILE A 125 36.93 6.54 19.96
CA ILE A 125 35.99 7.61 20.28
C ILE A 125 36.74 8.89 20.68
N ALA A 126 37.79 8.79 21.47
CA ALA A 126 38.61 9.94 21.87
C ALA A 126 39.19 10.73 20.68
N GLN A 127 39.51 10.06 19.59
CA GLN A 127 40.06 10.66 18.38
C GLN A 127 39.03 11.45 17.54
N ILE A 128 37.75 11.40 17.84
CA ILE A 128 36.74 12.23 17.18
C ILE A 128 36.96 13.69 17.58
N LYS A 129 37.31 14.53 16.60
CA LYS A 129 37.58 15.97 16.72
C LYS A 129 36.77 16.75 15.69
N SER A 130 36.84 18.07 15.74
CA SER A 130 36.13 18.98 14.81
C SER A 130 36.53 18.80 13.32
N ASN A 131 37.69 18.24 13.05
CA ASN A 131 38.21 17.93 11.70
C ASN A 131 37.90 16.48 11.25
N THR A 132 37.23 15.66 12.07
CA THR A 132 36.80 14.31 11.68
C THR A 132 35.76 14.43 10.58
N SER A 133 35.90 13.63 9.50
CA SER A 133 34.91 13.62 8.43
C SER A 133 33.65 12.88 8.85
N HIS A 134 32.52 13.28 8.27
CA HIS A 134 31.22 12.58 8.47
C HIS A 134 31.33 11.08 8.14
N SER A 135 32.04 10.72 7.04
CA SER A 135 32.24 9.33 6.65
C SER A 135 33.00 8.55 7.74
N SER A 136 34.11 9.10 8.27
CA SER A 136 34.89 8.43 9.30
C SER A 136 34.09 8.18 10.58
N ALA A 137 33.29 9.16 11.01
CA ALA A 137 32.39 9.00 12.15
C ALA A 137 31.28 7.98 11.88
N SER A 138 30.69 8.00 10.68
CA SER A 138 29.70 7.02 10.25
C SER A 138 30.26 5.60 10.23
N ASP A 139 31.45 5.41 9.65
CA ASP A 139 32.09 4.10 9.54
C ASP A 139 32.45 3.55 10.94
N LEU A 140 32.89 4.42 11.84
CA LEU A 140 33.17 4.06 13.23
C LEU A 140 31.90 3.62 13.97
N GLY A 141 30.83 4.39 13.88
CA GLY A 141 29.53 4.04 14.50
C GLY A 141 28.98 2.72 13.96
N ILE A 142 29.03 2.53 12.63
CA ILE A 142 28.62 1.28 11.99
C ILE A 142 29.49 0.10 12.43
N ALA A 143 30.80 0.31 12.61
CA ALA A 143 31.69 -0.73 13.12
C ALA A 143 31.29 -1.16 14.54
N PHE A 144 30.97 -0.21 15.41
CA PHE A 144 30.48 -0.53 16.75
C PHE A 144 29.10 -1.24 16.73
N GLU A 145 28.18 -0.81 15.86
CA GLU A 145 26.87 -1.48 15.72
C GLU A 145 27.03 -2.95 15.27
N LYS A 146 27.94 -3.21 14.33
CA LYS A 146 28.22 -4.58 13.81
C LYS A 146 28.76 -5.54 14.86
N VAL A 147 29.53 -5.03 15.82
CA VAL A 147 30.12 -5.84 16.91
C VAL A 147 29.22 -5.84 18.16
N GLY A 148 28.00 -5.35 18.05
CA GLY A 148 27.06 -5.31 19.17
C GLY A 148 27.34 -4.23 20.23
N ALA A 149 28.33 -3.37 20.03
CA ALA A 149 28.69 -2.30 20.97
C ALA A 149 27.84 -1.05 20.75
N VAL A 150 26.51 -1.20 20.85
CA VAL A 150 25.51 -0.17 20.47
C VAL A 150 25.67 1.12 21.27
N ASP A 151 26.03 1.02 22.56
CA ASP A 151 26.30 2.20 23.41
C ASP A 151 27.51 3.00 22.91
N ARG A 152 28.54 2.32 22.41
CA ARG A 152 29.73 2.97 21.81
C ARG A 152 29.42 3.63 20.46
N ALA A 153 28.49 3.03 19.68
CA ALA A 153 27.99 3.66 18.47
C ALA A 153 27.22 4.95 18.80
N LEU A 154 26.35 4.91 19.80
CA LEU A 154 25.62 6.07 20.30
C LEU A 154 26.56 7.20 20.75
N GLU A 155 27.55 6.86 21.58
CA GLU A 155 28.57 7.80 22.05
C GLU A 155 29.34 8.43 20.88
N THR A 156 29.67 7.64 19.86
CA THR A 156 30.36 8.08 18.65
C THR A 156 29.55 9.15 17.92
N TYR A 157 28.27 8.89 17.68
CA TYR A 157 27.39 9.80 16.95
C TYR A 157 27.15 11.10 17.73
N ILE A 158 26.85 11.01 19.02
CA ILE A 158 26.64 12.17 19.89
C ILE A 158 27.91 13.02 19.97
N LYS A 159 29.07 12.39 20.16
CA LYS A 159 30.33 13.12 20.24
C LYS A 159 30.66 13.85 18.94
N PHE A 160 30.45 13.18 17.80
CA PHE A 160 30.70 13.81 16.50
C PHE A 160 29.83 15.07 16.29
N GLU A 161 28.55 14.99 16.55
CA GLU A 161 27.65 16.15 16.41
C GLU A 161 28.00 17.28 17.36
N LYS A 162 28.45 16.96 18.59
CA LYS A 162 28.89 17.95 19.58
C LYS A 162 30.15 18.69 19.15
N VAL A 163 31.11 18.02 18.51
CA VAL A 163 32.38 18.64 18.08
C VAL A 163 32.35 19.22 16.66
N SER A 164 31.32 18.92 15.91
CA SER A 164 31.11 19.34 14.51
C SER A 164 29.83 20.15 14.33
N PRO A 165 29.75 21.42 14.73
CA PRO A 165 28.50 22.20 14.69
C PRO A 165 27.85 22.32 13.31
N ARG A 166 28.63 22.22 12.22
CA ARG A 166 28.13 22.22 10.83
C ARG A 166 27.36 20.93 10.48
N ASN A 167 27.57 19.87 11.23
CA ASN A 167 26.98 18.54 11.01
C ASN A 167 26.01 18.13 12.14
N ILE A 168 25.51 19.12 12.88
CA ILE A 168 24.51 18.92 13.91
C ILE A 168 23.31 18.25 13.30
N LEU A 169 22.64 17.39 13.51
CA LEU A 169 21.56 16.62 12.87
C LEU A 169 21.99 15.51 11.90
N SER A 170 23.29 15.35 11.63
CA SER A 170 23.73 14.35 10.64
C SER A 170 23.48 12.91 11.09
N PHE A 171 23.42 12.65 12.38
CA PHE A 171 23.18 11.34 12.98
C PHE A 171 21.94 11.23 13.87
N HIS A 172 21.15 12.31 14.05
CA HIS A 172 19.98 12.30 14.92
C HIS A 172 19.02 11.14 14.62
N ALA A 173 18.77 10.85 13.34
CA ALA A 173 17.93 9.72 12.96
C ALA A 173 18.51 8.37 13.45
N LYS A 174 19.84 8.18 13.33
CA LYS A 174 20.51 6.97 13.85
C LYS A 174 20.48 6.91 15.38
N ILE A 175 20.72 8.04 16.04
CA ILE A 175 20.64 8.17 17.51
C ILE A 175 19.23 7.79 18.00
N ALA A 176 18.19 8.34 17.36
CA ALA A 176 16.79 8.01 17.68
C ALA A 176 16.50 6.52 17.52
N MET A 177 16.98 5.90 16.41
CA MET A 177 16.80 4.47 16.17
C MET A 177 17.54 3.59 17.19
N ILE A 178 18.70 4.03 17.67
CA ILE A 178 19.41 3.34 18.76
C ILE A 178 18.60 3.43 20.05
N TYR A 179 18.08 4.60 20.41
CA TYR A 179 17.21 4.74 21.58
C TYR A 179 15.97 3.87 21.49
N ASN A 180 15.37 3.75 20.28
CA ASN A 180 14.25 2.84 20.05
C ASN A 180 14.63 1.37 20.36
N ARG A 181 15.75 0.88 19.85
CA ARG A 181 16.24 -0.49 20.13
C ARG A 181 16.52 -0.73 21.62
N GLN A 182 16.85 0.32 22.36
CA GLN A 182 17.07 0.27 23.82
C GLN A 182 15.79 0.40 24.64
N GLY A 183 14.61 0.57 24.00
CA GLY A 183 13.34 0.82 24.70
C GLY A 183 13.24 2.21 25.33
N LYS A 184 14.12 3.13 25.00
CA LYS A 184 14.17 4.50 25.53
C LYS A 184 13.28 5.42 24.70
N THR A 185 11.95 5.25 24.82
CA THR A 185 10.97 5.95 23.99
C THR A 185 11.01 7.46 24.14
N HIS A 186 11.24 7.97 25.35
CA HIS A 186 11.31 9.42 25.60
C HIS A 186 12.50 10.07 24.91
N GLU A 187 13.68 9.44 25.00
CA GLU A 187 14.91 9.91 24.37
C GLU A 187 14.81 9.87 22.85
N MET A 188 14.21 8.80 22.31
CA MET A 188 13.93 8.67 20.87
C MET A 188 13.06 9.83 20.39
N ILE A 189 11.92 10.08 21.03
CA ILE A 189 10.98 11.15 20.65
C ILE A 189 11.66 12.53 20.77
N ASN A 190 12.38 12.78 21.85
CA ASN A 190 13.10 14.06 22.03
C ASN A 190 14.13 14.29 20.93
N THR A 191 14.88 13.25 20.55
CA THR A 191 15.87 13.33 19.46
C THR A 191 15.19 13.68 18.11
N PHE A 192 14.05 13.06 17.81
CA PHE A 192 13.26 13.43 16.63
C PHE A 192 12.72 14.86 16.69
N PHE A 193 12.31 15.31 17.87
CA PHE A 193 11.79 16.68 18.03
C PHE A 193 12.89 17.74 17.92
N GLU A 194 14.10 17.46 18.33
CA GLU A 194 15.27 18.31 18.08
C GLU A 194 15.48 18.50 16.59
N MET A 195 15.36 17.44 15.78
CA MET A 195 15.50 17.55 14.33
C MET A 195 14.53 18.58 13.73
N ILE A 196 13.24 18.47 14.01
CA ILE A 196 12.23 19.38 13.47
C ILE A 196 12.28 20.77 14.11
N SER A 197 12.76 20.88 15.36
CA SER A 197 12.97 22.16 16.03
C SER A 197 14.06 23.00 15.39
N LEU A 198 15.12 22.35 14.92
CA LEU A 198 16.25 22.98 14.26
C LEU A 198 15.99 23.21 12.77
N ASN A 199 15.28 22.29 12.11
CA ASN A 199 14.94 22.42 10.70
C ASN A 199 13.63 21.68 10.38
N GLU A 200 12.58 22.46 10.13
CA GLU A 200 11.22 21.95 9.85
C GLU A 200 11.12 21.07 8.60
N ARG A 201 12.10 21.15 7.68
CA ARG A 201 12.16 20.29 6.49
C ARG A 201 12.30 18.79 6.83
N PHE A 202 12.74 18.46 8.02
CA PHE A 202 12.83 17.08 8.50
C PHE A 202 11.49 16.49 8.98
N LEU A 203 10.38 17.24 8.93
CA LEU A 203 9.08 16.76 9.41
C LEU A 203 8.71 15.39 8.82
N ASN A 204 8.79 15.22 7.49
CA ASN A 204 8.46 13.95 6.84
C ASN A 204 9.41 12.80 7.28
N SER A 205 10.70 13.11 7.46
CA SER A 205 11.66 12.12 7.94
C SER A 205 11.36 11.69 9.38
N VAL A 206 10.95 12.64 10.22
CA VAL A 206 10.56 12.37 11.62
C VAL A 206 9.26 11.56 11.67
N GLN A 207 8.26 11.92 10.87
CA GLN A 207 7.01 11.16 10.76
C GLN A 207 7.28 9.69 10.37
N ASN A 208 8.10 9.47 9.34
CA ASN A 208 8.49 8.12 8.93
C ASN A 208 9.29 7.39 10.01
N GLY A 209 10.19 8.09 10.69
CA GLY A 209 10.96 7.53 11.81
C GLY A 209 10.06 7.09 12.95
N LEU A 210 9.06 7.89 13.32
CA LEU A 210 8.09 7.57 14.36
C LEU A 210 7.19 6.38 14.00
N VAL A 211 6.71 6.30 12.74
CA VAL A 211 5.92 5.14 12.27
C VAL A 211 6.74 3.86 12.27
N ASN A 212 8.01 3.93 11.90
CA ASN A 212 8.90 2.76 11.92
C ASN A 212 9.32 2.34 13.35
N SER A 213 9.18 3.23 14.33
CA SER A 213 9.62 3.01 15.72
C SER A 213 8.47 2.65 16.65
N ILE A 214 7.25 3.11 16.37
CA ILE A 214 6.05 2.90 17.21
C ILE A 214 5.01 2.18 16.37
N ASP A 215 4.56 1.04 16.86
CA ASP A 215 3.40 0.36 16.28
C ASP A 215 2.11 1.04 16.76
N PHE A 216 1.50 1.80 15.85
CA PHE A 216 0.28 2.57 16.15
C PHE A 216 -0.98 1.69 16.35
N GLU A 217 -0.92 0.40 16.05
CA GLU A 217 -2.03 -0.53 16.30
C GLU A 217 -1.96 -1.16 17.70
N SER A 218 -0.75 -1.50 18.19
CA SER A 218 -0.57 -2.28 19.42
C SER A 218 0.05 -1.52 20.60
N GLN A 219 0.92 -0.53 20.37
CA GLN A 219 1.68 0.15 21.41
C GLN A 219 0.96 1.41 21.94
N LEU A 220 -0.08 1.22 22.72
CA LEU A 220 -0.92 2.31 23.25
C LEU A 220 -0.16 3.25 24.20
N LYS A 221 0.77 2.74 25.00
CA LYS A 221 1.61 3.53 25.92
C LYS A 221 2.52 4.50 25.16
N GLU A 222 3.23 4.01 24.18
CA GLU A 222 4.17 4.77 23.35
C GLU A 222 3.45 5.85 22.56
N LYS A 223 2.26 5.55 22.04
CA LYS A 223 1.37 6.54 21.39
C LYS A 223 1.00 7.67 22.32
N GLU A 224 0.61 7.36 23.55
CA GLU A 224 0.22 8.38 24.52
C GLU A 224 1.43 9.22 24.97
N ILE A 225 2.61 8.62 25.13
CA ILE A 225 3.87 9.34 25.38
C ILE A 225 4.14 10.32 24.24
N LEU A 226 4.04 9.86 22.98
CA LEU A 226 4.22 10.71 21.81
C LEU A 226 3.24 11.88 21.80
N ARG A 227 1.94 11.62 21.99
CA ARG A 227 0.91 12.65 22.01
C ARG A 227 1.19 13.72 23.07
N LYS A 228 1.51 13.30 24.30
CA LYS A 228 1.85 14.22 25.40
C LYS A 228 3.09 15.04 25.10
N ALA A 229 4.12 14.41 24.50
CA ALA A 229 5.35 15.10 24.13
C ALA A 229 5.11 16.15 23.03
N ILE A 230 4.27 15.86 22.02
CA ILE A 230 3.90 16.85 21.00
C ILE A 230 3.17 18.03 21.63
N ILE A 231 2.14 17.78 22.46
CA ILE A 231 1.36 18.84 23.12
C ILE A 231 2.26 19.71 23.99
N LYS A 232 3.16 19.11 24.77
CA LYS A 232 4.14 19.84 25.58
C LYS A 232 5.02 20.76 24.72
N ASN A 233 5.48 20.29 23.57
CA ASN A 233 6.29 21.11 22.66
C ASN A 233 5.51 22.24 22.00
N ILE A 234 4.22 22.07 21.71
CA ILE A 234 3.33 23.14 21.26
C ILE A 234 3.22 24.24 22.34
N GLN A 235 3.08 23.84 23.60
CA GLN A 235 2.98 24.78 24.72
C GLN A 235 4.27 25.58 24.95
N ILE A 236 5.43 24.90 24.85
CA ILE A 236 6.75 25.54 25.03
C ILE A 236 7.11 26.43 23.84
N ASN A 237 6.70 26.02 22.63
CA ASN A 237 7.07 26.69 21.38
C ASN A 237 5.82 27.09 20.56
N PRO A 238 4.95 27.99 21.01
CA PRO A 238 3.66 28.28 20.39
C PRO A 238 3.77 28.87 18.97
N ASN A 239 4.94 29.38 18.62
CA ASN A 239 5.23 29.94 17.30
C ASN A 239 5.70 28.89 16.29
N LYS A 240 6.11 27.70 16.72
CA LYS A 240 6.55 26.61 15.83
C LYS A 240 5.37 25.79 15.34
N ILE A 241 4.90 26.11 14.13
CA ILE A 241 3.73 25.46 13.52
C ILE A 241 3.98 23.98 13.28
N VAL A 242 5.24 23.57 13.06
CA VAL A 242 5.64 22.19 12.77
C VAL A 242 5.14 21.19 13.82
N PHE A 243 5.04 21.56 15.10
CA PHE A 243 4.50 20.67 16.14
C PHE A 243 2.97 20.54 16.05
N VAL A 244 2.25 21.59 15.60
CA VAL A 244 0.81 21.50 15.34
C VAL A 244 0.55 20.63 14.09
N GLU A 245 1.40 20.73 13.08
CA GLU A 245 1.37 19.84 11.92
C GLU A 245 1.63 18.37 12.31
N LEU A 246 2.61 18.15 13.18
CA LEU A 246 2.90 16.82 13.72
C LEU A 246 1.73 16.27 14.56
N LEU A 247 1.04 17.12 15.33
CA LEU A 247 -0.15 16.72 16.09
C LEU A 247 -1.32 16.37 15.17
N SER A 248 -1.54 17.16 14.12
CA SER A 248 -2.58 16.87 13.14
C SER A 248 -2.31 15.55 12.42
N TRP A 249 -1.07 15.30 12.02
CA TRP A 249 -0.64 14.02 11.44
C TRP A 249 -0.86 12.84 12.42
N TYR A 250 -0.52 13.00 13.69
CA TYR A 250 -0.77 12.00 14.73
C TYR A 250 -2.25 11.63 14.83
N TYR A 251 -3.15 12.63 14.84
CA TYR A 251 -4.59 12.40 14.86
C TYR A 251 -5.09 11.71 13.59
N MET A 252 -4.62 12.13 12.41
CA MET A 252 -4.98 11.47 11.13
C MET A 252 -4.56 10.00 11.11
N LEU A 253 -3.36 9.69 11.61
CA LEU A 253 -2.85 8.32 11.67
C LEU A 253 -3.69 7.42 12.60
N ASN A 254 -4.30 8.01 13.63
CA ASN A 254 -5.21 7.32 14.54
C ASN A 254 -6.69 7.37 14.11
N ASN A 255 -6.99 7.84 12.90
CA ASN A 255 -8.36 8.06 12.39
C ASN A 255 -9.21 9.01 13.24
N ASP A 256 -8.60 9.88 14.04
CA ASP A 256 -9.24 10.91 14.84
C ASP A 256 -9.35 12.21 14.03
N TYR A 257 -10.23 12.20 13.02
CA TYR A 257 -10.36 13.31 12.08
C TYR A 257 -10.95 14.56 12.71
N GLU A 258 -11.74 14.45 13.78
CA GLU A 258 -12.30 15.61 14.50
C GLU A 258 -11.16 16.44 15.14
N ASN A 259 -10.25 15.80 15.88
CA ASN A 259 -9.12 16.48 16.48
C ASN A 259 -8.10 16.96 15.43
N ALA A 260 -7.90 16.20 14.36
CA ALA A 260 -7.10 16.64 13.20
C ALA A 260 -7.66 17.93 12.59
N TYR A 261 -8.99 18.01 12.39
CA TYR A 261 -9.67 19.18 11.85
C TYR A 261 -9.42 20.44 12.69
N ILE A 262 -9.50 20.32 14.03
CA ILE A 262 -9.24 21.43 14.94
C ILE A 262 -7.83 22.00 14.72
N GLN A 263 -6.82 21.12 14.61
CA GLN A 263 -5.43 21.53 14.43
C GLN A 263 -5.21 22.17 13.05
N ILE A 264 -5.65 21.50 11.99
CA ILE A 264 -5.46 21.97 10.61
C ILE A 264 -6.19 23.30 10.37
N LYS A 265 -7.39 23.46 10.91
CA LYS A 265 -8.13 24.72 10.86
C LYS A 265 -7.38 25.85 11.57
N SER A 266 -6.72 25.56 12.71
CA SER A 266 -5.89 26.55 13.41
C SER A 266 -4.68 26.97 12.57
N ILE A 267 -4.02 26.01 11.91
CA ILE A 267 -2.89 26.26 11.00
C ILE A 267 -3.34 27.13 9.81
N ASP A 268 -4.46 26.76 9.19
CA ASP A 268 -5.00 27.48 8.03
C ASP A 268 -5.28 28.95 8.35
N LYS A 269 -5.92 29.21 9.49
CA LYS A 269 -6.16 30.58 9.98
C LYS A 269 -4.86 31.35 10.24
N LYS A 270 -3.86 30.71 10.85
CA LYS A 270 -2.58 31.35 11.19
C LYS A 270 -1.75 31.66 9.94
N LEU A 271 -1.75 30.77 8.95
CA LEU A 271 -0.97 30.92 7.71
C LEU A 271 -1.75 31.57 6.56
N ASN A 272 -3.06 31.77 6.72
CA ASN A 272 -3.98 32.20 5.66
C ASN A 272 -3.82 31.36 4.37
N SER A 273 -3.81 30.04 4.52
CA SER A 273 -3.50 29.08 3.44
C SER A 273 -4.71 28.70 2.56
N ASN A 274 -5.77 29.49 2.62
CA ASN A 274 -6.97 29.38 1.78
C ASN A 274 -7.69 28.03 1.85
N GLY A 275 -7.54 27.29 2.96
CA GLY A 275 -8.26 26.04 3.18
C GLY A 275 -7.69 24.81 2.46
N GLN A 276 -6.53 24.88 1.81
CA GLN A 276 -5.98 23.76 1.05
C GLN A 276 -5.78 22.49 1.92
N LYS A 277 -5.13 22.64 3.07
CA LYS A 277 -4.91 21.50 4.00
C LYS A 277 -6.22 20.97 4.60
N VAL A 278 -7.21 21.86 4.80
CA VAL A 278 -8.54 21.48 5.29
C VAL A 278 -9.30 20.67 4.21
N LEU A 279 -9.17 21.05 2.94
CA LEU A 279 -9.72 20.29 1.80
C LEU A 279 -9.11 18.88 1.73
N GLU A 280 -7.80 18.76 1.88
CA GLU A 280 -7.08 17.49 1.89
C GLU A 280 -7.54 16.57 3.04
N LEU A 281 -7.72 17.13 4.24
CA LEU A 281 -8.31 16.40 5.37
C LEU A 281 -9.73 15.93 5.05
N GLY A 282 -10.56 16.79 4.44
CA GLY A 282 -11.92 16.43 4.02
C GLY A 282 -11.91 15.26 3.04
N ASN A 283 -10.99 15.24 2.07
CA ASN A 283 -10.83 14.13 1.15
C ASN A 283 -10.38 12.83 1.87
N THR A 284 -9.50 12.95 2.84
CA THR A 284 -9.06 11.81 3.67
C THR A 284 -10.20 11.25 4.51
N ALA A 285 -10.97 12.11 5.16
CA ALA A 285 -12.16 11.72 5.95
C ALA A 285 -13.22 11.04 5.07
N LEU A 286 -13.49 11.58 3.87
CA LEU A 286 -14.40 10.97 2.91
C LEU A 286 -13.97 9.56 2.52
N ASN A 287 -12.69 9.37 2.19
CA ASN A 287 -12.15 8.07 1.80
C ASN A 287 -12.21 7.03 2.94
N ASN A 288 -12.26 7.49 4.19
CA ASN A 288 -12.41 6.65 5.39
C ASN A 288 -13.85 6.61 5.91
N ASN A 289 -14.83 7.06 5.12
CA ASN A 289 -16.27 7.08 5.43
C ASN A 289 -16.66 7.94 6.66
N ASP A 290 -15.79 8.88 7.08
CA ASP A 290 -16.18 9.90 8.05
C ASP A 290 -16.84 11.10 7.35
N PHE A 291 -18.07 10.89 6.91
CA PHE A 291 -18.83 11.86 6.13
C PHE A 291 -19.07 13.17 6.90
N ASN A 292 -19.24 13.09 8.22
CA ASN A 292 -19.54 14.27 9.03
C ASN A 292 -18.37 15.24 9.06
N ILE A 293 -17.15 14.73 9.28
CA ILE A 293 -15.93 15.55 9.26
C ILE A 293 -15.60 16.02 7.85
N ALA A 294 -15.79 15.17 6.83
CA ALA A 294 -15.62 15.58 5.44
C ALA A 294 -16.48 16.79 5.10
N ILE A 295 -17.78 16.78 5.46
CA ILE A 295 -18.71 17.90 5.27
C ILE A 295 -18.24 19.14 6.04
N LYS A 296 -17.87 19.02 7.32
CA LYS A 296 -17.32 20.14 8.13
C LYS A 296 -16.10 20.79 7.46
N CYS A 297 -15.20 19.97 6.91
CA CYS A 297 -14.02 20.45 6.20
C CYS A 297 -14.39 21.25 4.94
N TYR A 298 -15.29 20.70 4.12
CA TYR A 298 -15.71 21.37 2.90
C TYR A 298 -16.50 22.64 3.19
N ASP A 299 -17.40 22.67 4.18
CA ASP A 299 -18.12 23.86 4.61
C ASP A 299 -17.15 24.97 5.07
N TYR A 300 -16.12 24.61 5.83
CA TYR A 300 -15.07 25.57 6.19
C TYR A 300 -14.40 26.18 4.96
N VAL A 301 -13.98 25.34 4.01
CA VAL A 301 -13.31 25.80 2.78
C VAL A 301 -14.22 26.70 1.94
N ILE A 302 -15.48 26.32 1.77
CA ILE A 302 -16.49 27.10 1.02
C ILE A 302 -16.65 28.49 1.62
N ASN A 303 -16.65 28.61 2.94
CA ASN A 303 -16.90 29.86 3.64
C ASN A 303 -15.66 30.74 3.78
N ASN A 304 -14.45 30.16 3.88
CA ASN A 304 -13.24 30.90 4.26
C ASN A 304 -12.19 31.04 3.14
N SER A 305 -12.19 30.19 2.10
CA SER A 305 -11.22 30.32 1.02
C SER A 305 -11.49 31.57 0.18
N SER A 306 -10.45 32.27 -0.23
CA SER A 306 -10.56 33.34 -1.24
C SER A 306 -10.42 32.82 -2.68
N LEU A 307 -9.86 31.57 -2.84
CA LEU A 307 -9.61 30.98 -4.15
C LEU A 307 -10.87 30.28 -4.68
N ILE A 308 -11.39 30.83 -5.77
CA ILE A 308 -12.62 30.34 -6.42
C ILE A 308 -12.51 28.86 -6.78
N GLU A 309 -11.35 28.40 -7.25
CA GLU A 309 -11.14 27.01 -7.65
C GLU A 309 -11.25 26.04 -6.48
N ILE A 310 -10.65 26.39 -5.34
CA ILE A 310 -10.69 25.57 -4.11
C ILE A 310 -12.14 25.54 -3.57
N LYS A 311 -12.86 26.67 -3.61
CA LYS A 311 -14.28 26.72 -3.24
C LYS A 311 -15.14 25.79 -4.10
N PHE A 312 -14.93 25.79 -5.42
CA PHE A 312 -15.67 24.91 -6.32
C PHE A 312 -15.35 23.44 -6.08
N GLU A 313 -14.08 23.12 -5.87
CA GLU A 313 -13.70 21.75 -5.53
C GLU A 313 -14.38 21.28 -4.24
N ALA A 314 -14.34 22.11 -3.20
CA ALA A 314 -15.02 21.82 -1.93
C ALA A 314 -16.53 21.64 -2.10
N LYS A 315 -17.21 22.48 -2.91
CA LYS A 315 -18.64 22.32 -3.21
C LYS A 315 -18.94 20.99 -3.89
N ASN A 316 -18.16 20.60 -4.89
CA ASN A 316 -18.35 19.33 -5.59
C ASN A 316 -18.11 18.13 -4.68
N LYS A 317 -17.03 18.17 -3.88
CA LYS A 317 -16.72 17.12 -2.91
C LYS A 317 -17.79 17.01 -1.80
N ARG A 318 -18.34 18.14 -1.38
CA ARG A 318 -19.47 18.16 -0.43
C ARG A 318 -20.70 17.48 -1.00
N LEU A 319 -21.09 17.76 -2.24
CA LEU A 319 -22.19 17.09 -2.92
C LEU A 319 -21.97 15.59 -3.04
N LEU A 320 -20.76 15.18 -3.47
CA LEU A 320 -20.38 13.77 -3.54
C LEU A 320 -20.47 13.11 -2.16
N THR A 321 -20.05 13.80 -1.11
CA THR A 321 -20.13 13.27 0.27
C THR A 321 -21.55 13.09 0.73
N PHE A 322 -22.45 14.05 0.46
CA PHE A 322 -23.89 13.89 0.74
C PHE A 322 -24.48 12.72 -0.03
N LYS A 323 -24.20 12.61 -1.33
CA LYS A 323 -24.60 11.46 -2.14
C LYS A 323 -24.14 10.15 -1.49
N THR A 324 -22.84 10.03 -1.19
CA THR A 324 -22.28 8.82 -0.60
C THR A 324 -22.86 8.50 0.78
N LYS A 325 -23.06 9.53 1.61
CA LYS A 325 -23.69 9.38 2.94
C LYS A 325 -25.13 8.86 2.84
N LEU A 326 -25.94 9.42 1.94
CA LEU A 326 -27.33 9.00 1.72
C LEU A 326 -27.40 7.57 1.19
N LEU A 327 -26.54 7.22 0.24
CA LEU A 327 -26.53 5.89 -0.38
C LEU A 327 -26.03 4.80 0.56
N ASN A 328 -25.14 5.13 1.52
CA ASN A 328 -24.64 4.21 2.55
C ASN A 328 -25.50 4.21 3.82
N GLY A 329 -26.53 5.06 3.89
CA GLY A 329 -27.43 5.14 5.04
C GLY A 329 -28.33 3.91 5.18
N SER A 330 -28.86 3.68 6.39
CA SER A 330 -29.77 2.56 6.66
C SER A 330 -31.17 2.71 6.03
N LYS A 331 -31.51 3.92 5.62
CA LYS A 331 -32.77 4.24 4.95
C LYS A 331 -32.54 5.37 3.96
N ILE A 332 -32.95 5.14 2.72
CA ILE A 332 -32.91 6.17 1.68
C ILE A 332 -34.22 6.98 1.77
N ILE A 333 -34.08 8.27 2.00
CA ILE A 333 -35.20 9.21 2.13
C ILE A 333 -35.35 9.96 0.80
N LYS A 334 -36.53 9.83 0.16
CA LYS A 334 -36.77 10.40 -1.16
C LYS A 334 -36.62 11.92 -1.18
N GLU A 335 -37.11 12.58 -0.14
CA GLU A 335 -37.06 14.04 0.01
C GLU A 335 -35.62 14.56 0.03
N GLU A 336 -34.72 13.85 0.72
CA GLU A 336 -33.27 14.19 0.75
C GLU A 336 -32.60 13.99 -0.62
N LEU A 337 -33.02 13.00 -1.39
CA LEU A 337 -32.55 12.78 -2.76
C LEU A 337 -33.04 13.86 -3.74
N GLU A 338 -34.28 14.30 -3.61
CA GLU A 338 -34.79 15.42 -4.41
C GLU A 338 -34.07 16.73 -4.08
N GLU A 339 -33.81 17.00 -2.80
CA GLU A 339 -32.99 18.14 -2.39
C GLU A 339 -31.56 18.05 -2.97
N LEU A 340 -30.98 16.86 -2.94
CA LEU A 340 -29.66 16.62 -3.52
C LEU A 340 -29.66 16.85 -5.03
N LYS A 341 -30.68 16.39 -5.77
CA LYS A 341 -30.91 16.67 -7.21
C LYS A 341 -30.91 18.17 -7.48
N VAL A 342 -31.65 18.95 -6.68
CA VAL A 342 -31.69 20.41 -6.78
C VAL A 342 -30.31 21.02 -6.57
N ASN A 343 -29.57 20.56 -5.57
CA ASN A 343 -28.23 21.06 -5.27
C ASN A 343 -27.23 20.77 -6.41
N TYR A 344 -27.29 19.58 -7.06
CA TYR A 344 -26.50 19.26 -8.26
C TYR A 344 -26.87 20.19 -9.44
N THR A 345 -28.14 20.44 -9.65
CA THR A 345 -28.65 21.33 -10.72
C THR A 345 -28.18 22.78 -10.51
N LEU A 346 -28.22 23.28 -9.29
CA LEU A 346 -27.68 24.58 -8.92
C LEU A 346 -26.16 24.65 -9.14
N ALA A 347 -25.42 23.62 -8.76
CA ALA A 347 -23.97 23.57 -9.01
C ALA A 347 -23.65 23.63 -10.52
N LEU A 348 -24.41 22.90 -11.34
CA LEU A 348 -24.27 22.93 -12.80
C LEU A 348 -24.57 24.31 -13.40
N SER A 349 -25.61 25.02 -12.91
CA SER A 349 -25.95 26.37 -13.36
C SER A 349 -24.85 27.40 -13.02
N GLN A 350 -24.26 27.29 -11.82
CA GLN A 350 -23.16 28.15 -11.39
C GLN A 350 -21.90 27.97 -12.25
N LEU A 351 -21.61 26.74 -12.69
CA LEU A 351 -20.50 26.45 -13.62
C LEU A 351 -20.76 27.05 -15.02
N ASN A 352 -21.98 27.07 -15.50
CA ASN A 352 -22.31 27.64 -16.80
C ASN A 352 -22.16 29.17 -16.81
N ASN A 353 -22.44 29.83 -15.71
CA ASN A 353 -22.37 31.29 -15.57
C ASN A 353 -20.95 31.82 -15.31
N ASN A 354 -20.03 30.98 -14.89
CA ASN A 354 -18.69 31.38 -14.47
C ASN A 354 -17.66 31.02 -15.56
N ARG A 355 -17.40 31.97 -16.49
CA ARG A 355 -16.49 31.76 -17.64
C ARG A 355 -15.00 31.65 -17.25
N ASN A 356 -14.62 32.03 -16.03
CA ASN A 356 -13.22 32.15 -15.59
C ASN A 356 -12.69 30.92 -14.83
N VAL A 357 -13.47 29.83 -14.69
CA VAL A 357 -13.02 28.65 -13.94
C VAL A 357 -12.30 27.67 -14.87
N TYR A 358 -11.00 27.57 -14.69
CA TYR A 358 -10.16 26.57 -15.37
C TYR A 358 -10.66 25.16 -15.07
N ASN A 359 -10.72 24.27 -16.06
CA ASN A 359 -11.23 22.89 -15.94
C ASN A 359 -12.75 22.71 -15.70
N ASN A 360 -13.58 23.66 -16.11
CA ASN A 360 -15.04 23.54 -16.00
C ASN A 360 -15.62 22.28 -16.67
N THR A 361 -15.03 21.82 -17.76
CA THR A 361 -15.51 20.67 -18.51
C THR A 361 -15.49 19.38 -17.69
N LEU A 362 -14.37 19.09 -17.00
CA LEU A 362 -14.24 17.87 -16.19
C LEU A 362 -15.19 17.90 -14.98
N ARG A 363 -15.30 19.06 -14.32
CA ARG A 363 -16.23 19.25 -13.19
C ARG A 363 -17.68 19.11 -13.62
N LYS A 364 -18.04 19.71 -14.76
CA LYS A 364 -19.37 19.61 -15.33
C LYS A 364 -19.70 18.16 -15.71
N TYR A 365 -18.75 17.46 -16.31
CA TYR A 365 -18.88 16.04 -16.61
C TYR A 365 -19.19 15.22 -15.35
N GLN A 366 -18.39 15.40 -14.28
CA GLN A 366 -18.58 14.66 -13.03
C GLN A 366 -19.96 14.93 -12.41
N LEU A 367 -20.38 16.21 -12.33
CA LEU A 367 -21.70 16.55 -11.79
C LEU A 367 -22.86 15.96 -12.62
N LEU A 368 -22.75 15.96 -13.95
CA LEU A 368 -23.76 15.36 -14.83
C LEU A 368 -23.85 13.85 -14.65
N VAL A 369 -22.71 13.17 -14.54
CA VAL A 369 -22.64 11.73 -14.31
C VAL A 369 -23.20 11.36 -12.93
N ASP A 370 -22.82 12.09 -11.88
CA ASP A 370 -23.32 11.84 -10.53
C ASP A 370 -24.84 12.09 -10.42
N LEU A 371 -25.32 13.15 -11.07
CA LEU A 371 -26.76 13.48 -11.11
C LEU A 371 -27.55 12.38 -11.83
N SER A 372 -27.06 11.92 -12.98
CA SER A 372 -27.72 10.85 -13.74
C SER A 372 -27.84 9.54 -12.95
N GLU A 373 -26.86 9.25 -12.11
CA GLU A 373 -26.88 8.06 -11.26
C GLU A 373 -27.97 8.16 -10.16
N ILE A 374 -28.11 9.34 -9.54
CA ILE A 374 -29.17 9.61 -8.58
C ILE A 374 -30.55 9.48 -9.24
N GLU A 375 -30.72 10.09 -10.42
CA GLU A 375 -31.98 10.09 -11.17
C GLU A 375 -32.38 8.66 -11.59
N ALA A 376 -31.47 7.88 -12.17
CA ALA A 376 -31.78 6.56 -12.68
C ALA A 376 -32.04 5.54 -11.56
N PHE A 377 -31.11 5.41 -10.62
CA PHE A 377 -31.13 4.29 -9.68
C PHE A 377 -31.95 4.55 -8.42
N PHE A 378 -32.18 5.81 -8.05
CA PHE A 378 -32.80 6.15 -6.78
C PHE A 378 -34.11 6.91 -6.95
N LEU A 379 -34.20 7.85 -7.89
CA LEU A 379 -35.43 8.60 -8.18
C LEU A 379 -36.29 7.94 -9.26
N LYS A 380 -35.78 6.95 -9.98
CA LYS A 380 -36.44 6.26 -11.10
C LYS A 380 -36.81 7.20 -12.26
N ASP A 381 -36.10 8.31 -12.39
CA ASP A 381 -36.26 9.30 -13.47
C ASP A 381 -35.28 8.98 -14.60
N ILE A 382 -35.57 7.93 -15.35
CA ILE A 382 -34.70 7.37 -16.39
C ILE A 382 -34.45 8.36 -17.54
N ASP A 383 -35.47 9.10 -17.94
CA ASP A 383 -35.35 10.04 -19.06
C ASP A 383 -34.41 11.20 -18.73
N SER A 384 -34.54 11.79 -17.54
CA SER A 384 -33.59 12.82 -17.06
C SER A 384 -32.18 12.29 -16.97
N ALA A 385 -31.97 11.07 -16.48
CA ALA A 385 -30.68 10.44 -16.36
C ALA A 385 -30.01 10.25 -17.74
N LYS A 386 -30.77 9.73 -18.73
CA LYS A 386 -30.28 9.59 -20.12
C LYS A 386 -29.93 10.94 -20.74
N TYR A 387 -30.77 11.96 -20.50
CA TYR A 387 -30.51 13.32 -20.97
C TYR A 387 -29.18 13.86 -20.42
N HIS A 388 -28.96 13.74 -19.10
CA HIS A 388 -27.73 14.23 -18.47
C HIS A 388 -26.48 13.47 -18.91
N LEU A 389 -26.53 12.15 -19.12
CA LEU A 389 -25.41 11.38 -19.66
C LEU A 389 -25.09 11.74 -21.11
N LYS A 390 -26.10 11.88 -21.96
CA LYS A 390 -25.91 12.35 -23.35
C LYS A 390 -25.28 13.74 -23.37
N LYS A 391 -25.73 14.63 -22.49
CA LYS A 391 -25.14 15.97 -22.31
C LYS A 391 -23.70 15.90 -21.82
N ALA A 392 -23.37 14.97 -20.90
CA ALA A 392 -22.01 14.74 -20.43
C ALA A 392 -21.09 14.26 -21.57
N MET A 393 -21.54 13.30 -22.37
CA MET A 393 -20.78 12.76 -23.52
C MET A 393 -20.49 13.80 -24.60
N ASN A 394 -21.39 14.78 -24.78
CA ASN A 394 -21.28 15.84 -25.79
C ASN A 394 -20.44 17.05 -25.31
N LEU A 395 -19.88 17.03 -24.10
CA LEU A 395 -18.99 18.10 -23.65
C LEU A 395 -17.71 18.12 -24.50
N THR A 396 -17.25 19.34 -24.82
CA THR A 396 -15.99 19.55 -25.56
C THR A 396 -14.78 19.24 -24.66
N ASN A 397 -13.67 18.83 -25.29
CA ASN A 397 -12.39 18.57 -24.59
C ASN A 397 -12.40 17.43 -23.55
N LEU A 398 -13.35 16.48 -23.64
CA LEU A 398 -13.28 15.24 -22.87
C LEU A 398 -12.34 14.23 -23.52
N LYS A 399 -11.60 13.50 -22.70
CA LYS A 399 -10.81 12.36 -23.16
C LYS A 399 -11.73 11.26 -23.68
N PRO A 400 -11.33 10.48 -24.70
CA PRO A 400 -12.13 9.36 -25.21
C PRO A 400 -12.59 8.40 -24.10
N LYS A 401 -11.72 8.10 -23.15
CA LYS A 401 -12.04 7.23 -22.00
C LYS A 401 -13.21 7.77 -21.16
N GLN A 402 -13.28 9.07 -20.88
CA GLN A 402 -14.39 9.67 -20.12
C GLN A 402 -15.71 9.57 -20.87
N LYS A 403 -15.70 9.74 -22.21
CA LYS A 403 -16.89 9.54 -23.03
C LYS A 403 -17.36 8.10 -22.99
N ALA A 404 -16.42 7.15 -23.04
CA ALA A 404 -16.71 5.72 -22.95
C ALA A 404 -17.23 5.32 -21.55
N GLU A 405 -16.70 5.91 -20.48
CA GLU A 405 -17.22 5.72 -19.11
C GLU A 405 -18.68 6.20 -18.98
N ALA A 406 -19.01 7.39 -19.52
CA ALA A 406 -20.39 7.88 -19.55
C ALA A 406 -21.30 6.99 -20.42
N LYS A 407 -20.79 6.49 -21.55
CA LYS A 407 -21.50 5.55 -22.43
C LYS A 407 -21.76 4.21 -21.74
N LEU A 408 -20.80 3.71 -20.94
CA LEU A 408 -20.99 2.50 -20.13
C LEU A 408 -22.13 2.68 -19.13
N LYS A 409 -22.16 3.81 -18.41
CA LYS A 409 -23.25 4.14 -17.48
C LYS A 409 -24.60 4.31 -18.19
N LEU A 410 -24.60 4.87 -19.41
CA LEU A 410 -25.81 4.96 -20.22
C LEU A 410 -26.33 3.57 -20.60
N ALA A 411 -25.45 2.65 -20.98
CA ALA A 411 -25.82 1.27 -21.26
C ALA A 411 -26.39 0.57 -20.00
N ASP A 412 -25.79 0.80 -18.83
CA ASP A 412 -26.33 0.30 -17.54
C ASP A 412 -27.77 0.80 -17.28
N ILE A 413 -28.05 2.06 -17.61
CA ILE A 413 -29.41 2.65 -17.47
C ILE A 413 -30.38 2.05 -18.48
N ILE A 414 -29.94 1.77 -19.70
CA ILE A 414 -30.76 1.14 -20.74
C ILE A 414 -31.15 -0.30 -20.34
N VAL A 415 -30.28 -1.00 -19.59
CA VAL A 415 -30.64 -2.30 -18.99
C VAL A 415 -31.84 -2.16 -18.03
N LEU A 416 -31.95 -1.05 -17.27
CA LEU A 416 -33.10 -0.81 -16.37
C LEU A 416 -34.42 -0.69 -17.13
N GLU A 417 -34.40 -0.27 -18.40
CA GLU A 417 -35.58 -0.19 -19.27
C GLU A 417 -35.92 -1.51 -19.97
N ASN A 418 -35.23 -2.59 -19.63
CA ASN A 418 -35.35 -3.89 -20.30
C ASN A 418 -34.90 -3.90 -21.77
N ASN A 419 -34.17 -2.88 -22.22
CA ASN A 419 -33.63 -2.79 -23.58
C ASN A 419 -32.23 -3.36 -23.64
N ILE A 420 -32.09 -4.63 -23.23
CA ILE A 420 -30.77 -5.28 -23.00
C ILE A 420 -29.92 -5.37 -24.27
N TRP A 421 -30.53 -5.48 -25.47
CA TRP A 421 -29.80 -5.60 -26.72
C TRP A 421 -29.20 -4.27 -27.20
N GLU A 422 -29.86 -3.15 -26.94
CA GLU A 422 -29.26 -1.83 -27.16
C GLU A 422 -28.08 -1.61 -26.23
N ALA A 423 -28.21 -2.00 -24.96
CA ALA A 423 -27.12 -1.95 -24.00
C ALA A 423 -25.92 -2.85 -24.44
N SER A 424 -26.20 -4.07 -24.92
CA SER A 424 -25.19 -4.98 -25.48
C SER A 424 -24.40 -4.32 -26.61
N LEU A 425 -25.08 -3.68 -27.57
CA LEU A 425 -24.42 -2.97 -28.67
C LEU A 425 -23.46 -1.88 -28.15
N MET A 426 -23.88 -1.14 -27.12
CA MET A 426 -23.05 -0.09 -26.51
C MET A 426 -21.83 -0.69 -25.78
N TYR A 427 -22.00 -1.78 -25.06
CA TYR A 427 -20.89 -2.49 -24.42
C TYR A 427 -19.88 -3.03 -25.44
N MET A 428 -20.34 -3.64 -26.53
CA MET A 428 -19.46 -4.11 -27.62
C MET A 428 -18.66 -2.99 -28.28
N GLN A 429 -19.27 -1.80 -28.46
CA GLN A 429 -18.57 -0.63 -29.00
C GLN A 429 -17.46 -0.16 -28.06
N ILE A 430 -17.69 -0.14 -26.74
CA ILE A 430 -16.69 0.22 -25.73
C ILE A 430 -15.58 -0.83 -25.70
N GLU A 431 -15.91 -2.12 -25.69
CA GLU A 431 -14.95 -3.22 -25.73
C GLU A 431 -14.02 -3.08 -26.94
N LYS A 432 -14.57 -2.83 -28.14
CA LYS A 432 -13.80 -2.67 -29.37
C LYS A 432 -12.83 -1.51 -29.32
N GLU A 433 -13.28 -0.35 -28.77
CA GLU A 433 -12.48 0.86 -28.69
C GLU A 433 -11.38 0.76 -27.61
N PHE A 434 -11.64 0.05 -26.49
CA PHE A 434 -10.76 -0.07 -25.33
C PHE A 434 -10.32 -1.51 -25.05
N LYS A 435 -10.03 -2.29 -26.09
CA LYS A 435 -9.79 -3.75 -26.03
C LYS A 435 -8.80 -4.20 -24.95
N ASN A 436 -7.75 -3.41 -24.67
CA ASN A 436 -6.68 -3.75 -23.72
C ASN A 436 -6.74 -2.87 -22.46
N ASP A 437 -7.83 -2.15 -22.23
CA ASP A 437 -8.02 -1.30 -21.04
C ASP A 437 -9.03 -1.97 -20.09
N PRO A 438 -8.89 -1.81 -18.77
CA PRO A 438 -9.89 -2.29 -17.80
C PRO A 438 -11.32 -1.88 -18.11
N LEU A 439 -11.54 -0.72 -18.74
CA LEU A 439 -12.87 -0.27 -19.16
C LEU A 439 -13.48 -1.18 -20.25
N GLY A 440 -12.67 -1.59 -21.21
CA GLY A 440 -13.11 -2.53 -22.26
C GLY A 440 -13.39 -3.92 -21.71
N HIS A 441 -12.56 -4.39 -20.77
CA HIS A 441 -12.79 -5.65 -20.05
C HIS A 441 -14.08 -5.61 -19.24
N LEU A 442 -14.35 -4.49 -18.55
CA LEU A 442 -15.61 -4.29 -17.82
C LEU A 442 -16.83 -4.29 -18.76
N ALA A 443 -16.71 -3.60 -19.91
CA ALA A 443 -17.76 -3.59 -20.92
C ALA A 443 -18.03 -5.00 -21.47
N LYS A 444 -16.97 -5.79 -21.74
CA LYS A 444 -17.11 -7.20 -22.14
C LYS A 444 -17.81 -8.04 -21.08
N PHE A 445 -17.45 -7.88 -19.80
CA PHE A 445 -18.11 -8.59 -18.71
C PHE A 445 -19.61 -8.24 -18.62
N LYS A 446 -19.95 -6.94 -18.73
CA LYS A 446 -21.37 -6.49 -18.74
C LYS A 446 -22.11 -7.02 -19.96
N ASN A 447 -21.45 -7.15 -21.10
CA ASN A 447 -22.03 -7.79 -22.28
C ASN A 447 -22.27 -9.29 -22.06
N ALA A 448 -21.33 -10.00 -21.44
CA ALA A 448 -21.54 -11.40 -21.03
C ALA A 448 -22.75 -11.55 -20.09
N GLN A 449 -22.93 -10.60 -19.13
CA GLN A 449 -24.12 -10.59 -18.26
C GLN A 449 -25.43 -10.41 -19.07
N VAL A 450 -25.44 -9.64 -20.16
CA VAL A 450 -26.61 -9.52 -21.03
C VAL A 450 -26.95 -10.87 -21.68
N TYR A 451 -25.95 -11.60 -22.18
CA TYR A 451 -26.17 -12.95 -22.72
C TYR A 451 -26.68 -13.92 -21.66
N TYR A 452 -26.14 -13.84 -20.45
CA TYR A 452 -26.62 -14.61 -19.31
C TYR A 452 -28.11 -14.32 -19.00
N PHE A 453 -28.50 -13.04 -18.97
CA PHE A 453 -29.88 -12.63 -18.70
C PHE A 453 -30.87 -13.06 -19.80
N SER A 454 -30.41 -13.15 -21.06
CA SER A 454 -31.22 -13.59 -22.19
C SER A 454 -31.33 -15.12 -22.30
N GLY A 455 -30.56 -15.87 -21.49
CA GLY A 455 -30.52 -17.33 -21.58
C GLY A 455 -29.57 -17.88 -22.64
N GLU A 456 -28.72 -17.04 -23.21
CA GLU A 456 -27.72 -17.37 -24.22
C GLU A 456 -26.39 -17.79 -23.54
N TYR A 457 -26.42 -18.91 -22.80
CA TYR A 457 -25.34 -19.30 -21.89
C TYR A 457 -24.04 -19.67 -22.62
N ASP A 458 -24.11 -20.28 -23.81
CA ASP A 458 -22.91 -20.63 -24.59
C ASP A 458 -22.15 -19.37 -25.04
N TRP A 459 -22.86 -18.35 -25.49
CA TRP A 459 -22.27 -17.06 -25.84
C TRP A 459 -21.71 -16.34 -24.62
N CYS A 460 -22.41 -16.42 -23.49
CA CYS A 460 -21.93 -15.89 -22.23
C CYS A 460 -20.61 -16.56 -21.85
N GLN A 461 -20.56 -17.89 -21.82
CA GLN A 461 -19.40 -18.69 -21.43
C GLN A 461 -18.20 -18.38 -22.32
N ALA A 462 -18.37 -18.31 -23.63
CA ALA A 462 -17.30 -17.96 -24.56
C ALA A 462 -16.65 -16.58 -24.29
N GLN A 463 -17.44 -15.60 -23.80
CA GLN A 463 -16.90 -14.30 -23.42
C GLN A 463 -16.20 -14.34 -22.04
N LEU A 464 -16.74 -15.10 -21.08
CA LEU A 464 -16.16 -15.26 -19.75
C LEU A 464 -14.80 -15.96 -19.82
N ASP A 465 -14.64 -16.98 -20.65
CA ASP A 465 -13.36 -17.69 -20.83
C ASP A 465 -12.23 -16.76 -21.29
N VAL A 466 -12.54 -15.84 -22.19
CA VAL A 466 -11.58 -14.80 -22.61
C VAL A 466 -11.23 -13.87 -21.45
N LEU A 467 -12.21 -13.47 -20.63
CA LEU A 467 -11.97 -12.58 -19.50
C LEU A 467 -11.13 -13.24 -18.41
N ILE A 468 -11.38 -14.50 -18.11
CA ILE A 468 -10.63 -15.28 -17.10
C ILE A 468 -9.16 -15.39 -17.53
N ALA A 469 -8.90 -15.62 -18.82
CA ALA A 469 -7.54 -15.84 -19.33
C ALA A 469 -6.68 -14.56 -19.40
N TYR A 470 -7.27 -13.38 -19.64
CA TYR A 470 -6.51 -12.21 -20.11
C TYR A 470 -6.73 -10.92 -19.34
N THR A 471 -7.44 -10.91 -18.19
CA THR A 471 -7.79 -9.66 -17.52
C THR A 471 -7.19 -9.48 -16.12
N SER A 472 -7.47 -8.31 -15.51
CA SER A 472 -7.11 -8.05 -14.11
C SER A 472 -7.81 -9.01 -13.16
N LYS A 473 -7.16 -9.32 -12.03
CA LYS A 473 -7.68 -10.29 -11.03
C LYS A 473 -9.13 -10.03 -10.61
N LEU A 474 -9.57 -8.77 -10.53
CA LEU A 474 -10.93 -8.43 -10.08
C LEU A 474 -11.98 -8.89 -11.12
N ILE A 475 -11.84 -8.46 -12.37
CA ILE A 475 -12.79 -8.83 -13.44
C ILE A 475 -12.71 -10.33 -13.75
N ALA A 476 -11.51 -10.92 -13.67
CA ALA A 476 -11.35 -12.37 -13.84
C ALA A 476 -12.08 -13.17 -12.76
N ASN A 477 -12.08 -12.70 -11.52
CA ASN A 477 -12.82 -13.35 -10.43
C ASN A 477 -14.34 -13.25 -10.64
N ASP A 478 -14.84 -12.07 -11.01
CA ASP A 478 -16.27 -11.89 -11.31
C ASP A 478 -16.71 -12.76 -12.51
N ALA A 479 -15.86 -12.85 -13.54
CA ALA A 479 -16.09 -13.70 -14.69
C ALA A 479 -16.06 -15.20 -14.31
N LEU A 480 -15.14 -15.62 -13.45
CA LEU A 480 -15.07 -17.00 -12.96
C LEU A 480 -16.30 -17.35 -12.11
N GLU A 481 -16.77 -16.47 -11.22
CA GLU A 481 -17.97 -16.69 -10.42
C GLU A 481 -19.18 -16.95 -11.33
N LEU A 482 -19.39 -16.12 -12.37
CA LEU A 482 -20.48 -16.33 -13.31
C LEU A 482 -20.29 -17.57 -14.19
N SER A 483 -19.07 -17.87 -14.59
CA SER A 483 -18.75 -19.08 -15.37
C SER A 483 -19.05 -20.37 -14.59
N VAL A 484 -18.61 -20.42 -13.32
CA VAL A 484 -18.89 -21.55 -12.41
C VAL A 484 -20.42 -21.70 -12.18
N LEU A 485 -21.11 -20.59 -11.93
CA LEU A 485 -22.57 -20.61 -11.78
C LEU A 485 -23.27 -21.25 -12.99
N ILE A 486 -22.87 -20.91 -14.21
CA ILE A 486 -23.41 -21.48 -15.43
C ILE A 486 -23.03 -22.96 -15.55
N THR A 487 -21.76 -23.30 -15.36
CA THR A 487 -21.25 -24.65 -15.54
C THR A 487 -21.89 -25.64 -14.58
N ASP A 488 -22.04 -25.26 -13.31
CA ASP A 488 -22.54 -26.15 -12.26
C ASP A 488 -24.07 -26.35 -12.32
N ASN A 489 -24.79 -25.38 -12.95
CA ASN A 489 -26.25 -25.39 -12.92
C ASN A 489 -26.90 -25.61 -14.28
N TYR A 490 -26.25 -25.21 -15.38
CA TYR A 490 -26.80 -25.36 -16.73
C TYR A 490 -26.34 -26.67 -17.38
N ASN A 491 -25.04 -26.96 -17.33
CA ASN A 491 -24.47 -28.11 -18.04
C ASN A 491 -24.82 -29.48 -17.41
N MET A 492 -25.29 -29.49 -16.17
CA MET A 492 -25.70 -30.71 -15.43
C MET A 492 -27.22 -30.91 -15.41
N ASP A 493 -27.99 -29.98 -15.94
CA ASP A 493 -29.47 -30.06 -15.93
C ASP A 493 -30.00 -30.65 -17.25
N THR A 494 -31.07 -31.45 -17.13
CA THR A 494 -31.81 -32.01 -18.27
C THR A 494 -32.78 -31.00 -18.90
N SER A 495 -33.02 -29.85 -18.22
CA SER A 495 -33.96 -28.81 -18.62
C SER A 495 -33.42 -27.41 -18.32
N GLU A 496 -33.31 -26.59 -19.32
CA GLU A 496 -32.89 -25.17 -19.18
C GLU A 496 -33.88 -24.30 -18.40
N THR A 497 -35.06 -24.80 -18.01
CA THR A 497 -36.13 -24.01 -17.45
C THR A 497 -35.81 -23.39 -16.11
N ALA A 498 -35.17 -24.14 -15.19
CA ALA A 498 -34.75 -23.63 -13.89
C ALA A 498 -33.73 -22.51 -14.03
N MET A 499 -32.72 -22.71 -14.85
CA MET A 499 -31.65 -21.75 -15.09
C MET A 499 -32.17 -20.49 -15.81
N LYS A 500 -33.08 -20.63 -16.78
CA LYS A 500 -33.74 -19.47 -17.45
C LYS A 500 -34.56 -18.62 -16.50
N LEU A 501 -35.34 -19.24 -15.61
CA LEU A 501 -36.10 -18.52 -14.58
C LEU A 501 -35.16 -17.81 -13.59
N PHE A 502 -34.06 -18.47 -13.21
CA PHE A 502 -33.07 -17.91 -12.30
C PHE A 502 -32.32 -16.73 -12.92
N SER A 503 -31.81 -16.86 -14.15
CA SER A 503 -31.09 -15.78 -14.84
C SER A 503 -32.02 -14.58 -15.12
N TYR A 504 -33.32 -14.84 -15.40
CA TYR A 504 -34.31 -13.79 -15.55
C TYR A 504 -34.60 -13.10 -14.21
N ALA A 505 -34.64 -13.84 -13.09
CA ALA A 505 -34.77 -13.25 -11.76
C ALA A 505 -33.54 -12.40 -11.39
N ASP A 506 -32.32 -12.84 -11.77
CA ASP A 506 -31.10 -12.06 -11.63
C ASP A 506 -31.16 -10.75 -12.44
N MET A 507 -31.72 -10.78 -13.66
CA MET A 507 -31.97 -9.60 -14.48
C MET A 507 -32.90 -8.62 -13.77
N LEU A 508 -34.05 -9.10 -13.27
CA LEU A 508 -34.99 -8.27 -12.51
C LEU A 508 -34.34 -7.67 -11.24
N SER A 509 -33.50 -8.43 -10.58
CA SER A 509 -32.70 -7.93 -9.43
C SER A 509 -31.71 -6.84 -9.86
N ALA A 510 -31.09 -6.97 -11.02
CA ALA A 510 -30.22 -5.93 -11.60
C ALA A 510 -31.01 -4.67 -11.97
N GLN A 511 -32.23 -4.83 -12.45
CA GLN A 511 -33.20 -3.75 -12.74
C GLN A 511 -33.86 -3.17 -11.48
N GLN A 512 -33.46 -3.63 -10.27
CA GLN A 512 -34.05 -3.25 -8.98
C GLN A 512 -35.55 -3.56 -8.83
N GLN A 513 -36.08 -4.48 -9.63
CA GLN A 513 -37.42 -5.04 -9.51
C GLN A 513 -37.38 -6.20 -8.49
N TYR A 514 -37.07 -5.85 -7.23
CA TYR A 514 -36.78 -6.85 -6.19
C TYR A 514 -37.96 -7.74 -5.83
N LYS A 515 -39.19 -7.22 -5.89
CA LYS A 515 -40.41 -8.01 -5.57
C LYS A 515 -40.60 -9.12 -6.60
N GLU A 516 -40.51 -8.76 -7.86
CA GLU A 516 -40.66 -9.67 -9.00
C GLU A 516 -39.52 -10.71 -9.02
N ALA A 517 -38.29 -10.28 -8.78
CA ALA A 517 -37.14 -11.16 -8.65
C ALA A 517 -37.35 -12.21 -7.53
N LEU A 518 -37.79 -11.78 -6.35
CA LEU A 518 -38.05 -12.68 -5.22
C LEU A 518 -39.16 -13.71 -5.53
N ILE A 519 -40.23 -13.29 -6.21
CA ILE A 519 -41.30 -14.21 -6.63
C ILE A 519 -40.77 -15.29 -7.57
N LEU A 520 -39.91 -14.92 -8.54
CA LEU A 520 -39.30 -15.91 -9.45
C LEU A 520 -38.33 -16.85 -8.75
N TYR A 521 -37.50 -16.34 -7.84
CA TYR A 521 -36.63 -17.21 -7.04
C TYR A 521 -37.45 -18.19 -6.20
N ASP A 522 -38.56 -17.75 -5.58
CA ASP A 522 -39.45 -18.66 -4.85
C ASP A 522 -40.14 -19.68 -5.76
N SER A 523 -40.47 -19.28 -6.99
CA SER A 523 -40.99 -20.20 -7.99
C SER A 523 -39.99 -21.32 -8.35
N VAL A 524 -38.70 -20.98 -8.52
CA VAL A 524 -37.67 -21.98 -8.78
C VAL A 524 -37.52 -22.92 -7.58
N LEU A 525 -37.42 -22.40 -6.35
CA LEU A 525 -37.32 -23.20 -5.14
C LEU A 525 -38.48 -24.20 -4.94
N ASN A 526 -39.71 -23.80 -5.33
CA ASN A 526 -40.90 -24.60 -5.14
C ASN A 526 -41.08 -25.67 -6.24
N ASN A 527 -40.74 -25.31 -7.48
CA ASN A 527 -40.98 -26.17 -8.65
C ASN A 527 -39.81 -27.13 -8.92
N PHE A 528 -38.58 -26.74 -8.53
CA PHE A 528 -37.36 -27.51 -8.76
C PHE A 528 -36.68 -27.87 -7.42
N LYS A 529 -37.37 -28.66 -6.62
CA LYS A 529 -36.86 -29.12 -5.32
C LYS A 529 -35.55 -29.90 -5.52
N ASN A 530 -34.57 -29.63 -4.67
CA ASN A 530 -33.23 -30.26 -4.71
C ASN A 530 -32.39 -29.88 -5.95
N HIS A 531 -32.73 -28.83 -6.67
CA HIS A 531 -31.90 -28.30 -7.75
C HIS A 531 -30.61 -27.67 -7.18
N SER A 532 -29.52 -27.75 -7.92
CA SER A 532 -28.24 -27.12 -7.55
C SER A 532 -28.31 -25.60 -7.37
N LEU A 533 -29.26 -24.91 -8.00
CA LEU A 533 -29.49 -23.46 -7.83
C LEU A 533 -30.06 -23.05 -6.46
N ASN A 534 -30.48 -23.99 -5.61
CA ASN A 534 -31.23 -23.64 -4.41
C ASN A 534 -30.40 -22.85 -3.38
N ASP A 535 -29.14 -23.17 -3.20
CA ASP A 535 -28.22 -22.41 -2.35
C ASP A 535 -27.90 -21.04 -2.96
N GLU A 536 -27.69 -20.97 -4.28
CA GLU A 536 -27.51 -19.71 -5.01
C GLU A 536 -28.72 -18.79 -4.82
N ILE A 537 -29.94 -19.31 -4.92
CA ILE A 537 -31.17 -18.54 -4.73
C ILE A 537 -31.21 -17.94 -3.31
N ILE A 538 -30.90 -18.75 -2.28
CA ILE A 538 -30.90 -18.25 -0.90
C ILE A 538 -29.87 -17.12 -0.75
N PHE A 539 -28.70 -17.27 -1.34
CA PHE A 539 -27.67 -16.23 -1.32
C PHE A 539 -28.09 -14.97 -2.09
N ARG A 540 -28.73 -15.10 -3.27
CA ARG A 540 -29.30 -13.95 -4.03
C ARG A 540 -30.39 -13.23 -3.23
N LYS A 541 -31.27 -13.97 -2.54
CA LYS A 541 -32.29 -13.39 -1.65
C LYS A 541 -31.64 -12.58 -0.52
N ALA A 542 -30.59 -13.10 0.10
CA ALA A 542 -29.82 -12.36 1.11
C ALA A 542 -29.20 -11.07 0.54
N LYS A 543 -28.60 -11.14 -0.66
CA LYS A 543 -28.06 -9.96 -1.36
C LYS A 543 -29.13 -8.91 -1.66
N ILE A 544 -30.34 -9.32 -2.06
CA ILE A 544 -31.46 -8.40 -2.27
C ILE A 544 -31.86 -7.72 -0.96
N LYS A 545 -32.00 -8.50 0.14
CA LYS A 545 -32.34 -7.94 1.46
C LYS A 545 -31.29 -6.95 1.95
N LEU A 546 -30.03 -7.23 1.70
CA LEU A 546 -28.93 -6.31 2.00
C LEU A 546 -29.05 -5.00 1.20
N LYS A 547 -29.34 -5.06 -0.10
CA LYS A 547 -29.58 -3.88 -0.95
C LYS A 547 -30.81 -3.07 -0.49
N GLN A 548 -31.77 -3.71 0.14
CA GLN A 548 -32.95 -3.07 0.74
C GLN A 548 -32.71 -2.56 2.17
N HIS A 549 -31.48 -2.67 2.70
CA HIS A 549 -31.10 -2.34 4.07
C HIS A 549 -31.84 -3.16 5.16
N LEU A 550 -32.40 -4.31 4.78
CA LEU A 550 -33.08 -5.26 5.67
C LEU A 550 -32.09 -6.27 6.25
N TYR A 551 -31.14 -5.76 7.05
CA TYR A 551 -29.95 -6.51 7.50
C TYR A 551 -30.29 -7.80 8.25
N ASN A 552 -31.29 -7.77 9.14
CA ASN A 552 -31.69 -8.95 9.90
C ASN A 552 -32.33 -10.03 9.00
N GLU A 553 -33.05 -9.64 7.95
CA GLU A 553 -33.60 -10.59 6.98
C GLU A 553 -32.49 -11.19 6.10
N ALA A 554 -31.51 -10.36 5.71
CA ALA A 554 -30.33 -10.84 5.00
C ALA A 554 -29.59 -11.92 5.81
N ILE A 555 -29.33 -11.67 7.10
CA ILE A 555 -28.68 -12.63 8.00
C ILE A 555 -29.48 -13.92 8.08
N LYS A 556 -30.81 -13.88 8.25
CA LYS A 556 -31.64 -15.09 8.29
C LYS A 556 -31.50 -15.96 7.04
N HIS A 557 -31.40 -15.35 5.86
CA HIS A 557 -31.14 -16.10 4.63
C HIS A 557 -29.73 -16.71 4.61
N LEU A 558 -28.72 -15.99 5.09
CA LEU A 558 -27.33 -16.49 5.15
C LEU A 558 -27.19 -17.63 6.17
N GLU A 559 -27.82 -17.53 7.35
CA GLU A 559 -27.88 -18.59 8.35
C GLU A 559 -28.63 -19.81 7.81
N LYS A 560 -29.72 -19.61 7.05
CA LYS A 560 -30.43 -20.71 6.38
C LYS A 560 -29.53 -21.44 5.39
N LEU A 561 -28.70 -20.71 4.62
CA LEU A 561 -27.72 -21.32 3.71
C LEU A 561 -26.73 -22.19 4.48
N GLU A 562 -26.19 -21.71 5.61
CA GLU A 562 -25.25 -22.46 6.45
C GLU A 562 -25.86 -23.77 6.99
N VAL A 563 -27.15 -23.74 7.37
CA VAL A 563 -27.86 -24.91 7.94
C VAL A 563 -28.30 -25.90 6.85
N ASP A 564 -28.94 -25.42 5.79
CA ASP A 564 -29.56 -26.28 4.78
C ASP A 564 -28.56 -26.80 3.74
N TYR A 565 -27.44 -26.03 3.52
CA TYR A 565 -26.43 -26.33 2.49
C TYR A 565 -24.98 -26.26 3.02
N PRO A 566 -24.61 -27.12 4.00
CA PRO A 566 -23.30 -27.05 4.66
C PRO A 566 -22.10 -27.35 3.74
N ASN A 567 -22.36 -27.92 2.56
CA ASN A 567 -21.35 -28.21 1.54
C ASN A 567 -21.37 -27.24 0.36
N SER A 568 -22.15 -26.17 0.45
CA SER A 568 -22.21 -25.14 -0.61
C SER A 568 -20.88 -24.43 -0.78
N ILE A 569 -20.51 -24.17 -2.03
CA ILE A 569 -19.34 -23.34 -2.37
C ILE A 569 -19.50 -21.89 -1.90
N LEU A 570 -20.73 -21.43 -1.60
CA LEU A 570 -21.05 -20.09 -1.12
C LEU A 570 -20.96 -19.94 0.40
N LEU A 571 -20.58 -21.01 1.12
CA LEU A 571 -20.61 -20.97 2.58
C LEU A 571 -19.60 -19.96 3.16
N ASP A 572 -18.39 -19.90 2.62
CA ASP A 572 -17.37 -18.95 3.03
C ASP A 572 -17.77 -17.49 2.67
N ASN A 573 -18.39 -17.29 1.50
CA ASN A 573 -18.98 -16.00 1.08
C ASN A 573 -20.06 -15.56 2.08
N SER A 574 -20.92 -16.50 2.50
CA SER A 574 -22.01 -16.27 3.45
C SER A 574 -21.48 -15.85 4.82
N ILE A 575 -20.53 -16.59 5.36
CA ILE A 575 -19.89 -16.32 6.66
C ILE A 575 -19.17 -14.96 6.63
N TYR A 576 -18.43 -14.67 5.55
CA TYR A 576 -17.78 -13.38 5.37
C TYR A 576 -18.79 -12.23 5.34
N LEU A 577 -19.87 -12.38 4.57
CA LEU A 577 -20.91 -11.35 4.43
C LEU A 577 -21.62 -11.09 5.76
N MET A 578 -21.93 -12.14 6.56
CA MET A 578 -22.46 -11.98 7.92
C MET A 578 -21.51 -11.18 8.81
N GLY A 579 -20.21 -11.50 8.78
CA GLY A 579 -19.19 -10.74 9.50
C GLY A 579 -19.19 -9.25 9.13
N CYS A 580 -19.27 -8.93 7.83
CA CYS A 580 -19.35 -7.56 7.33
C CYS A 580 -20.64 -6.85 7.77
N ILE A 581 -21.81 -7.49 7.67
CA ILE A 581 -23.10 -6.92 8.09
C ILE A 581 -23.06 -6.59 9.58
N TYR A 582 -22.58 -7.49 10.43
CA TYR A 582 -22.48 -7.24 11.86
C TYR A 582 -21.48 -6.11 12.17
N GLN A 583 -20.35 -6.04 11.49
CA GLN A 583 -19.36 -4.98 11.70
C GLN A 583 -19.83 -3.62 11.22
N GLU A 584 -20.30 -3.55 9.99
CA GLU A 584 -20.50 -2.29 9.27
C GLU A 584 -21.91 -1.70 9.45
N ASN A 585 -22.93 -2.55 9.51
CA ASN A 585 -24.32 -2.13 9.51
C ASN A 585 -24.95 -2.20 10.91
N LEU A 586 -24.84 -3.34 11.58
CA LEU A 586 -25.43 -3.57 12.90
C LEU A 586 -24.54 -3.13 14.07
N LYS A 587 -23.26 -2.82 13.81
CA LYS A 587 -22.26 -2.38 14.79
C LYS A 587 -22.07 -3.36 15.97
N ASN A 588 -22.34 -4.66 15.74
CA ASN A 588 -22.14 -5.71 16.72
C ASN A 588 -20.77 -6.35 16.51
N LEU A 589 -19.76 -5.80 17.17
CA LEU A 589 -18.38 -6.22 16.98
C LEU A 589 -18.09 -7.65 17.49
N ASP A 590 -18.84 -8.12 18.50
CA ASP A 590 -18.66 -9.48 19.05
C ASP A 590 -19.10 -10.54 18.04
N LEU A 591 -20.27 -10.37 17.43
CA LEU A 591 -20.74 -11.26 16.38
C LEU A 591 -19.87 -11.17 15.13
N ALA A 592 -19.48 -9.96 14.73
CA ALA A 592 -18.53 -9.79 13.63
C ALA A 592 -17.23 -10.55 13.86
N LYS A 593 -16.66 -10.44 15.05
CA LYS A 593 -15.44 -11.15 15.48
C LYS A 593 -15.64 -12.66 15.43
N LYS A 594 -16.81 -13.17 15.88
CA LYS A 594 -17.17 -14.59 15.80
C LYS A 594 -17.13 -15.09 14.37
N TYR A 595 -17.83 -14.43 13.43
CA TYR A 595 -17.92 -14.87 12.03
C TYR A 595 -16.56 -14.78 11.32
N PHE A 596 -15.78 -13.70 11.48
CA PHE A 596 -14.44 -13.64 10.93
C PHE A 596 -13.53 -14.73 11.51
N LYS A 597 -13.64 -15.04 12.80
CA LYS A 597 -12.90 -16.15 13.41
C LYS A 597 -13.30 -17.50 12.79
N THR A 598 -14.61 -17.75 12.63
CA THR A 598 -15.12 -18.98 11.99
C THR A 598 -14.53 -19.15 10.59
N LEU A 599 -14.52 -18.09 9.78
CA LEU A 599 -13.93 -18.13 8.44
C LEU A 599 -12.43 -18.47 8.48
N LEU A 600 -11.67 -17.84 9.39
CA LEU A 600 -10.22 -18.03 9.51
C LEU A 600 -9.83 -19.46 9.87
N PHE A 601 -10.63 -20.14 10.70
CA PHE A 601 -10.31 -21.48 11.18
C PHE A 601 -10.95 -22.59 10.35
N ASN A 602 -12.18 -22.39 9.86
CA ASN A 602 -12.93 -23.45 9.18
C ASN A 602 -12.78 -23.41 7.66
N HIS A 603 -12.44 -22.25 7.08
CA HIS A 603 -12.31 -22.07 5.63
C HIS A 603 -10.95 -21.43 5.24
N PRO A 604 -9.81 -22.13 5.53
CA PRO A 604 -8.47 -21.54 5.30
C PRO A 604 -8.15 -21.28 3.82
N GLY A 605 -8.89 -21.91 2.89
CA GLY A 605 -8.76 -21.69 1.44
C GLY A 605 -9.61 -20.55 0.88
N SER A 606 -10.43 -19.89 1.71
CA SER A 606 -11.31 -18.82 1.25
C SER A 606 -10.55 -17.60 0.68
N LEU A 607 -11.08 -17.01 -0.37
CA LEU A 607 -10.57 -15.75 -0.95
C LEU A 607 -10.64 -14.58 0.05
N TYR A 608 -11.52 -14.66 1.04
CA TYR A 608 -11.74 -13.61 2.04
C TYR A 608 -10.83 -13.70 3.27
N ILE A 609 -9.93 -14.68 3.33
CA ILE A 609 -9.06 -14.95 4.48
C ILE A 609 -8.20 -13.72 4.87
N THR A 610 -7.62 -13.06 3.89
CA THR A 610 -6.73 -11.92 4.13
C THR A 610 -7.49 -10.72 4.72
N ASP A 611 -8.65 -10.39 4.16
CA ASP A 611 -9.47 -9.29 4.66
C ASP A 611 -10.09 -9.62 6.03
N SER A 612 -10.58 -10.85 6.21
CA SER A 612 -11.12 -11.30 7.51
C SER A 612 -10.08 -11.25 8.63
N ARG A 613 -8.82 -11.59 8.34
CA ARG A 613 -7.72 -11.47 9.30
C ARG A 613 -7.46 -10.02 9.69
N LYS A 614 -7.48 -9.11 8.72
CA LYS A 614 -7.31 -7.67 8.95
C LYS A 614 -8.45 -7.10 9.81
N ARG A 615 -9.71 -7.44 9.47
CA ARG A 615 -10.91 -7.02 10.20
C ARG A 615 -10.94 -7.59 11.62
N PHE A 616 -10.64 -8.88 11.79
CA PHE A 616 -10.56 -9.54 13.09
C PHE A 616 -9.54 -8.87 14.02
N ARG A 617 -8.33 -8.59 13.51
CA ARG A 617 -7.27 -7.90 14.29
C ARG A 617 -7.70 -6.50 14.70
N LYS A 618 -8.34 -5.75 13.80
CA LYS A 618 -8.84 -4.39 14.08
C LYS A 618 -9.89 -4.41 15.19
N ILE A 619 -10.83 -5.36 15.16
CA ILE A 619 -11.86 -5.52 16.21
C ILE A 619 -11.21 -5.96 17.52
N ALA A 620 -10.30 -6.92 17.52
CA ALA A 620 -9.63 -7.42 18.72
C ALA A 620 -8.79 -6.33 19.40
N GLY A 621 -8.13 -5.46 18.63
CA GLY A 621 -7.39 -4.30 19.17
C GLY A 621 -8.30 -3.25 19.80
N SER A 622 -9.46 -2.95 19.21
CA SER A 622 -10.45 -2.00 19.75
C SER A 622 -11.09 -2.50 21.06
N THR A 623 -11.41 -3.79 21.14
CA THR A 623 -12.01 -4.38 22.36
C THR A 623 -11.05 -4.31 23.56
N ASN A 624 -9.76 -4.53 23.35
CA ASN A 624 -8.76 -4.40 24.40
C ASN A 624 -8.58 -2.94 24.87
N ALA A 625 -8.76 -1.97 23.98
CA ALA A 625 -8.69 -0.55 24.30
C ALA A 625 -9.90 -0.07 25.14
N GLU A 626 -11.09 -0.62 24.92
CA GLU A 626 -12.30 -0.32 25.69
C GLU A 626 -12.28 -0.93 27.09
N ILE A 627 -11.75 -2.14 27.25
CA ILE A 627 -11.57 -2.78 28.56
C ILE A 627 -10.60 -1.99 29.44
N GLN A 628 -9.54 -1.42 28.85
CA GLN A 628 -8.57 -0.59 29.59
C GLN A 628 -9.09 0.82 29.92
N LYS A 629 -10.13 1.32 29.25
CA LYS A 629 -10.78 2.60 29.61
C LYS A 629 -11.77 2.48 30.79
N ASN A 630 -12.31 1.27 30.99
CA ASN A 630 -13.32 0.98 32.01
C ASN A 630 -12.73 0.29 33.26
N SER A 631 -11.44 0.01 33.28
CA SER A 631 -10.63 -0.42 34.41
C SER A 631 -9.71 0.72 34.89
#